data_adbcd0ef4d96ce477ea77f715b9ec7f2
#
_entry.id   adbcd0ef4d96ce477ea77f715b9ec7f2
#
_cell.length_a   1.000
_cell.length_b   1.000
_cell.length_c   1.000
_cell.angle_alpha   90.00
_cell.angle_beta   90.00
_cell.angle_gamma   90.00
#
_symmetry.space_group_name_H-M   'P 1'
#
loop_
_entity.id
_entity.type
_entity.pdbx_description
1 polymer ?
#
loop_
_entity_poly.entity_id
_entity_poly.type
_entity_poly.pdbx_seq_one_letter_code
_entity_poly.pdbx_strand_id
1 'polypeptide(L)'
;MDSLALGLAETYGRQVEIPPPFPSPRYALDERRGQYGSTAILTRLWRACGGVYDRTLGITEVDLFIPSLNFVFGEADLIHKVAVISLFRLRPENYGQSADPRLLQERALKEAIHELGHTFSLMHCAHYRCVMHFSNSLSDTDRKSRQFCRRCQESLAAALSIDPRQGERR
;
A
#
# COMPACT_ATOMS: atom_id res chain seq x y z
N MET A 1 7.79 7.46 -9.72
CA MET A 1 6.65 7.91 -8.88
C MET A 1 5.42 8.19 -9.75
N ASP A 2 5.55 8.92 -10.84
CA ASP A 2 4.40 9.33 -11.69
C ASP A 2 3.56 8.16 -12.22
N SER A 3 4.20 7.07 -12.64
CA SER A 3 3.48 5.89 -13.14
C SER A 3 2.74 5.10 -12.05
N LEU A 4 3.22 5.11 -10.81
CA LEU A 4 2.49 4.55 -9.67
C LEU A 4 1.25 5.40 -9.37
N ALA A 5 1.40 6.71 -9.33
CA ALA A 5 0.31 7.65 -9.12
C ALA A 5 -0.78 7.52 -10.20
N LEU A 6 -0.39 7.40 -11.46
CA LEU A 6 -1.31 7.15 -12.57
C LEU A 6 -2.07 5.83 -12.40
N GLY A 7 -1.36 4.73 -12.08
CA GLY A 7 -2.00 3.44 -11.86
C GLY A 7 -2.98 3.42 -10.68
N LEU A 8 -2.69 4.18 -9.62
CA LEU A 8 -3.61 4.35 -8.49
C LEU A 8 -4.82 5.22 -8.86
N ALA A 9 -4.60 6.31 -9.59
CA ALA A 9 -5.67 7.17 -10.09
C ALA A 9 -6.66 6.40 -10.98
N GLU A 10 -6.13 5.58 -11.91
CA GLU A 10 -6.93 4.69 -12.76
C GLU A 10 -7.73 3.65 -11.93
N THR A 11 -7.07 3.03 -10.93
CA THR A 11 -7.67 1.95 -10.13
C THR A 11 -8.81 2.44 -9.25
N TYR A 12 -8.67 3.60 -8.62
CA TYR A 12 -9.61 4.12 -7.64
C TYR A 12 -10.53 5.23 -8.18
N GLY A 13 -10.28 5.72 -9.40
CA GLY A 13 -11.04 6.84 -9.96
C GLY A 13 -10.88 8.12 -9.13
N ARG A 14 -9.70 8.34 -8.55
CA ARG A 14 -9.38 9.48 -7.68
C ARG A 14 -8.14 10.22 -8.16
N GLN A 15 -8.12 11.53 -7.93
CA GLN A 15 -6.91 12.32 -8.13
C GLN A 15 -5.86 11.93 -7.10
N VAL A 16 -4.60 11.82 -7.52
CA VAL A 16 -3.46 11.51 -6.65
C VAL A 16 -2.57 12.75 -6.57
N GLU A 17 -2.31 13.20 -5.35
CA GLU A 17 -1.36 14.25 -5.05
C GLU A 17 -0.08 13.64 -4.46
N ILE A 18 1.07 14.18 -4.85
CA ILE A 18 2.38 13.76 -4.34
C ILE A 18 2.99 14.94 -3.57
N PRO A 19 2.80 15.00 -2.25
CA PRO A 19 3.38 16.05 -1.43
C PRO A 19 4.91 15.90 -1.32
N PRO A 20 5.63 16.90 -0.79
CA PRO A 20 7.05 16.76 -0.47
C PRO A 20 7.32 15.56 0.44
N PRO A 21 8.46 14.87 0.26
CA PRO A 21 8.75 13.66 1.02
C PRO A 21 8.94 13.94 2.52
N PHE A 22 8.51 12.97 3.33
CA PHE A 22 8.79 12.97 4.77
C PHE A 22 10.26 12.60 5.05
N PRO A 23 10.81 13.08 6.17
CA PRO A 23 12.11 12.58 6.64
C PRO A 23 12.10 11.08 6.86
N SER A 24 13.30 10.46 6.77
CA SER A 24 13.49 9.03 7.03
C SER A 24 12.84 8.60 8.37
N PRO A 25 12.14 7.46 8.43
CA PRO A 25 11.38 7.01 9.60
C PRO A 25 12.26 6.42 10.71
N ARG A 26 13.40 7.05 11.06
CA ARG A 26 14.33 6.57 12.10
C ARG A 26 13.68 6.31 13.45
N TYR A 27 12.60 7.02 13.77
CA TYR A 27 11.81 6.83 14.99
C TYR A 27 11.11 5.46 15.07
N ALA A 28 10.99 4.75 13.95
CA ALA A 28 10.35 3.44 13.84
C ALA A 28 11.38 2.29 13.78
N LEU A 29 12.68 2.58 13.86
CA LEU A 29 13.73 1.57 13.77
C LEU A 29 13.77 0.71 15.03
N ASP A 30 13.70 -0.61 14.84
CA ASP A 30 14.10 -1.60 15.83
C ASP A 30 15.54 -2.03 15.50
N GLU A 31 16.50 -1.57 16.30
CA GLU A 31 17.92 -1.82 16.09
C GLU A 31 18.29 -3.32 16.19
N ARG A 32 17.54 -4.11 16.99
CA ARG A 32 17.81 -5.55 17.14
C ARG A 32 17.41 -6.32 15.89
N ARG A 33 16.35 -5.88 15.23
CA ARG A 33 15.86 -6.47 13.98
C ARG A 33 16.54 -5.88 12.75
N GLY A 34 17.05 -4.67 12.83
CA GLY A 34 17.46 -3.88 11.67
C GLY A 34 16.31 -3.52 10.75
N GLN A 35 15.09 -3.54 11.28
CA GLN A 35 13.83 -3.31 10.55
C GLN A 35 13.04 -2.17 11.19
N TYR A 36 12.01 -1.70 10.50
CA TYR A 36 11.20 -0.56 10.92
C TYR A 36 9.75 -0.99 11.18
N GLY A 37 9.22 -0.61 12.34
CA GLY A 37 7.84 -0.90 12.73
C GLY A 37 6.85 -0.11 11.87
N SER A 38 6.11 -0.80 11.01
CA SER A 38 5.17 -0.17 10.07
C SER A 38 4.03 0.56 10.78
N THR A 39 3.53 0.03 11.90
CA THR A 39 2.48 0.66 12.72
C THR A 39 2.90 2.04 13.27
N ALA A 40 4.18 2.22 13.63
CA ALA A 40 4.70 3.52 14.05
C ALA A 40 4.71 4.52 12.88
N ILE A 41 5.03 4.04 11.67
CA ILE A 41 4.99 4.85 10.45
C ILE A 41 3.55 5.26 10.12
N LEU A 42 2.58 4.34 10.17
CA LEU A 42 1.15 4.65 9.98
C LEU A 42 0.66 5.71 10.96
N THR A 43 1.01 5.59 12.24
CA THR A 43 0.67 6.58 13.26
C THR A 43 1.22 7.97 12.91
N ARG A 44 2.44 8.04 12.40
CA ARG A 44 3.06 9.32 11.99
C ARG A 44 2.39 9.89 10.75
N LEU A 45 2.08 9.06 9.74
CA LEU A 45 1.35 9.48 8.54
C LEU A 45 -0.03 10.03 8.89
N TRP A 46 -0.78 9.33 9.76
CA TRP A 46 -2.08 9.80 10.21
C TRP A 46 -1.99 11.16 10.91
N ARG A 47 -1.04 11.34 11.84
CA ARG A 47 -0.86 12.62 12.55
C ARG A 47 -0.50 13.78 11.62
N ALA A 48 0.21 13.50 10.55
CA ALA A 48 0.66 14.52 9.61
C ALA A 48 -0.35 14.83 8.49
N CYS A 49 -1.12 13.84 8.04
CA CYS A 49 -1.98 13.94 6.86
C CYS A 49 -3.45 13.62 7.15
N GLY A 50 -3.78 13.20 8.37
CA GLY A 50 -5.15 12.82 8.72
C GLY A 50 -6.13 13.97 8.52
N GLY A 51 -7.19 13.72 7.76
CA GLY A 51 -8.22 14.71 7.41
C GLY A 51 -7.87 15.64 6.25
N VAL A 52 -6.60 15.68 5.80
CA VAL A 52 -6.19 16.47 4.60
C VAL A 52 -6.61 15.76 3.32
N TYR A 53 -6.35 14.45 3.26
CA TYR A 53 -6.66 13.60 2.10
C TYR A 53 -7.71 12.54 2.45
N ASP A 54 -8.41 12.03 1.43
CA ASP A 54 -9.36 10.92 1.60
C ASP A 54 -8.65 9.64 2.08
N ARG A 55 -7.49 9.41 1.52
CA ARG A 55 -6.59 8.29 1.85
C ARG A 55 -5.15 8.77 1.71
N THR A 56 -4.26 8.22 2.53
CA THR A 56 -2.83 8.52 2.44
C THR A 56 -2.05 7.22 2.30
N LEU A 57 -1.17 7.16 1.30
CA LEU A 57 -0.22 6.07 1.11
C LEU A 57 1.21 6.57 1.33
N GLY A 58 1.89 6.02 2.33
CA GLY A 58 3.33 6.17 2.49
C GLY A 58 4.07 5.14 1.64
N ILE A 59 5.16 5.58 1.01
CA ILE A 59 6.07 4.68 0.28
C ILE A 59 7.45 4.85 0.88
N THR A 60 8.06 3.74 1.27
CA THR A 60 9.40 3.75 1.89
C THR A 60 10.32 2.71 1.28
N GLU A 61 11.63 2.89 1.49
CA GLU A 61 12.65 1.94 1.06
C GLU A 61 13.25 1.12 2.22
N VAL A 62 12.71 1.28 3.44
CA VAL A 62 13.20 0.54 4.61
C VAL A 62 12.44 -0.78 4.79
N ASP A 63 13.09 -1.79 5.34
CA ASP A 63 12.47 -3.10 5.60
C ASP A 63 11.43 -2.98 6.72
N LEU A 64 10.18 -3.36 6.46
CA LEU A 64 9.06 -3.22 7.37
C LEU A 64 8.74 -4.51 8.12
N PHE A 65 8.30 -4.36 9.38
CA PHE A 65 7.75 -5.46 10.17
C PHE A 65 6.57 -5.02 11.03
N ILE A 66 5.79 -6.02 11.45
CA ILE A 66 4.87 -5.96 12.59
C ILE A 66 5.31 -7.03 13.62
N PRO A 67 4.98 -6.89 14.91
CA PRO A 67 5.45 -7.82 15.95
C PRO A 67 5.13 -9.29 15.71
N SER A 68 4.01 -9.58 15.03
CA SER A 68 3.54 -10.95 14.75
C SER A 68 4.15 -11.60 13.52
N LEU A 69 4.90 -10.86 12.69
CA LEU A 69 5.46 -11.34 11.41
C LEU A 69 6.96 -10.99 11.31
N ASN A 70 7.67 -11.79 10.52
CA ASN A 70 9.08 -11.53 10.23
C ASN A 70 9.28 -10.27 9.39
N PHE A 71 8.37 -9.98 8.49
CA PHE A 71 8.33 -8.78 7.67
C PHE A 71 6.92 -8.57 7.13
N VAL A 72 6.67 -7.39 6.57
CA VAL A 72 5.50 -7.07 5.76
C VAL A 72 5.91 -6.29 4.51
N PHE A 73 5.19 -6.48 3.40
CA PHE A 73 5.33 -5.63 2.21
C PHE A 73 4.65 -4.28 2.42
N GLY A 74 3.59 -4.26 3.22
CA GLY A 74 2.86 -3.08 3.61
C GLY A 74 1.99 -3.32 4.84
N GLU A 75 1.33 -2.28 5.30
CA GLU A 75 0.33 -2.30 6.37
C GLU A 75 -0.67 -1.16 6.13
N ALA A 76 -1.93 -1.40 6.47
CA ALA A 76 -2.97 -0.38 6.39
C ALA A 76 -3.71 -0.21 7.71
N ASP A 77 -4.03 1.03 8.05
CA ASP A 77 -4.96 1.40 9.11
C ASP A 77 -6.29 1.82 8.49
N LEU A 78 -7.26 0.95 8.62
CA LEU A 78 -8.61 1.10 8.12
C LEU A 78 -9.34 2.29 8.77
N ILE A 79 -9.14 2.50 10.07
CA ILE A 79 -9.84 3.54 10.84
C ILE A 79 -9.33 4.92 10.43
N HIS A 80 -8.02 5.07 10.37
CA HIS A 80 -7.37 6.34 10.04
C HIS A 80 -7.15 6.55 8.55
N LYS A 81 -7.50 5.55 7.72
CA LYS A 81 -7.44 5.62 6.26
C LYS A 81 -6.03 5.93 5.71
N VAL A 82 -5.04 5.37 6.36
CA VAL A 82 -3.63 5.48 5.97
C VAL A 82 -3.05 4.10 5.69
N ALA A 83 -2.12 4.04 4.75
CA ALA A 83 -1.41 2.82 4.38
C ALA A 83 0.08 3.12 4.18
N VAL A 84 0.92 2.11 4.30
CA VAL A 84 2.35 2.19 3.97
C VAL A 84 2.76 0.94 3.21
N ILE A 85 3.60 1.10 2.20
CA ILE A 85 4.29 0.00 1.52
C ILE A 85 5.80 0.21 1.56
N SER A 86 6.54 -0.91 1.52
CA SER A 86 7.99 -0.89 1.39
C SER A 86 8.43 -1.41 0.03
N LEU A 87 9.33 -0.68 -0.61
CA LEU A 87 10.01 -1.14 -1.81
C LEU A 87 11.15 -2.12 -1.51
N PHE A 88 11.61 -2.19 -0.25
CA PHE A 88 12.80 -2.96 0.12
C PHE A 88 12.69 -4.43 -0.34
N ARG A 89 11.68 -5.15 0.13
CA ARG A 89 11.51 -6.58 -0.22
C ARG A 89 10.83 -6.82 -1.58
N LEU A 90 10.47 -5.77 -2.31
CA LEU A 90 9.97 -5.89 -3.68
C LEU A 90 11.10 -5.85 -4.72
N ARG A 91 12.30 -5.41 -4.31
CA ARG A 91 13.48 -5.31 -5.18
C ARG A 91 14.03 -6.68 -5.54
N PRO A 92 14.20 -7.00 -6.84
CA PRO A 92 14.83 -8.25 -7.28
C PRO A 92 16.25 -8.44 -6.71
N GLU A 93 16.98 -7.34 -6.53
CA GLU A 93 18.37 -7.34 -6.07
C GLU A 93 18.53 -7.94 -4.67
N ASN A 94 17.51 -7.81 -3.81
CA ASN A 94 17.53 -8.42 -2.47
C ASN A 94 17.41 -9.95 -2.49
N TYR A 95 17.18 -10.54 -3.66
CA TYR A 95 17.10 -11.98 -3.91
C TYR A 95 18.19 -12.46 -4.88
N GLY A 96 19.26 -11.67 -5.06
CA GLY A 96 20.40 -12.03 -5.93
C GLY A 96 20.10 -11.95 -7.43
N GLN A 97 19.03 -11.26 -7.82
CA GLN A 97 18.67 -11.05 -9.22
C GLN A 97 19.17 -9.68 -9.69
N SER A 98 19.27 -9.50 -11.01
CA SER A 98 19.56 -8.19 -11.60
C SER A 98 18.44 -7.19 -11.33
N ALA A 99 18.80 -5.91 -11.22
CA ALA A 99 17.82 -4.83 -11.08
C ALA A 99 16.84 -4.82 -12.26
N ASP A 100 15.55 -4.80 -11.94
CA ASP A 100 14.47 -4.65 -12.91
C ASP A 100 13.49 -3.58 -12.42
N PRO A 101 13.65 -2.33 -12.89
CA PRO A 101 12.78 -1.23 -12.49
C PRO A 101 11.30 -1.43 -12.89
N ARG A 102 11.03 -2.14 -14.00
CA ARG A 102 9.65 -2.40 -14.42
C ARG A 102 8.97 -3.40 -13.50
N LEU A 103 9.68 -4.49 -13.16
CA LEU A 103 9.18 -5.49 -12.21
C LEU A 103 8.95 -4.88 -10.82
N LEU A 104 9.91 -4.08 -10.33
CA LEU A 104 9.76 -3.36 -9.06
C LEU A 104 8.52 -2.45 -9.08
N GLN A 105 8.32 -1.71 -10.15
CA GLN A 105 7.16 -0.84 -10.31
C GLN A 105 5.82 -1.60 -10.33
N GLU A 106 5.78 -2.74 -11.03
CA GLU A 106 4.59 -3.60 -11.06
C GLU A 106 4.26 -4.15 -9.67
N ARG A 107 5.26 -4.66 -8.94
CA ARG A 107 5.12 -5.14 -7.57
C ARG A 107 4.66 -4.04 -6.63
N ALA A 108 5.28 -2.87 -6.71
CA ALA A 108 4.91 -1.70 -5.90
C ALA A 108 3.46 -1.26 -6.15
N LEU A 109 3.00 -1.27 -7.40
CA LEU A 109 1.61 -0.94 -7.73
C LEU A 109 0.64 -1.98 -7.15
N LYS A 110 0.96 -3.28 -7.24
CA LYS A 110 0.13 -4.33 -6.64
C LYS A 110 -0.01 -4.17 -5.13
N GLU A 111 1.10 -3.94 -4.41
CA GLU A 111 1.06 -3.74 -2.96
C GLU A 111 0.38 -2.42 -2.59
N ALA A 112 0.60 -1.33 -3.35
CA ALA A 112 -0.08 -0.06 -3.13
C ALA A 112 -1.61 -0.19 -3.29
N ILE A 113 -2.09 -0.90 -4.31
CA ILE A 113 -3.51 -1.18 -4.49
C ILE A 113 -4.03 -2.08 -3.36
N HIS A 114 -3.26 -3.08 -2.94
CA HIS A 114 -3.63 -3.98 -1.85
C HIS A 114 -3.84 -3.21 -0.54
N GLU A 115 -2.85 -2.45 -0.10
CA GLU A 115 -2.90 -1.72 1.16
C GLU A 115 -3.97 -0.60 1.14
N LEU A 116 -4.08 0.14 0.05
CA LEU A 116 -5.17 1.09 -0.11
C LEU A 116 -6.53 0.41 -0.13
N GLY A 117 -6.65 -0.79 -0.71
CA GLY A 117 -7.87 -1.59 -0.68
C GLY A 117 -8.35 -1.85 0.75
N HIS A 118 -7.44 -2.14 1.68
CA HIS A 118 -7.78 -2.28 3.09
C HIS A 118 -8.36 -1.00 3.70
N THR A 119 -7.88 0.18 3.29
CA THR A 119 -8.46 1.46 3.76
C THR A 119 -9.89 1.70 3.27
N PHE A 120 -10.35 0.95 2.26
CA PHE A 120 -11.74 0.88 1.80
C PHE A 120 -12.51 -0.32 2.38
N SER A 121 -12.03 -0.90 3.49
CA SER A 121 -12.64 -2.04 4.18
C SER A 121 -12.64 -3.35 3.38
N LEU A 122 -11.82 -3.47 2.34
CA LEU A 122 -11.66 -4.75 1.66
C LEU A 122 -10.78 -5.66 2.51
N MET A 123 -11.27 -6.87 2.78
CA MET A 123 -10.52 -7.91 3.46
C MET A 123 -9.71 -8.73 2.45
N HIS A 124 -8.77 -9.55 2.95
CA HIS A 124 -8.04 -10.49 2.11
C HIS A 124 -9.00 -11.38 1.31
N CYS A 125 -8.64 -11.64 0.06
CA CYS A 125 -9.43 -12.41 -0.88
C CYS A 125 -8.84 -13.81 -1.09
N ALA A 126 -9.68 -14.84 -1.05
CA ALA A 126 -9.26 -16.21 -1.33
C ALA A 126 -8.87 -16.45 -2.81
N HIS A 127 -9.33 -15.59 -3.72
CA HIS A 127 -9.02 -15.70 -5.15
C HIS A 127 -7.56 -15.30 -5.42
N TYR A 128 -6.70 -16.26 -5.75
CA TYR A 128 -5.24 -16.11 -5.84
C TYR A 128 -4.75 -15.07 -6.87
N ARG A 129 -5.55 -14.73 -7.88
CA ARG A 129 -5.23 -13.69 -8.86
C ARG A 129 -5.76 -12.31 -8.49
N CYS A 130 -6.57 -12.18 -7.45
CA CYS A 130 -7.07 -10.89 -6.99
C CYS A 130 -5.95 -10.10 -6.34
N VAL A 131 -5.87 -8.79 -6.56
CA VAL A 131 -4.90 -7.94 -5.87
C VAL A 131 -5.04 -8.02 -4.35
N MET A 132 -6.24 -8.25 -3.82
CA MET A 132 -6.50 -8.43 -2.38
C MET A 132 -6.09 -9.82 -1.84
N HIS A 133 -5.48 -10.69 -2.66
CA HIS A 133 -4.93 -11.95 -2.13
C HIS A 133 -3.74 -11.66 -1.22
N PHE A 134 -3.70 -12.35 -0.07
CA PHE A 134 -2.60 -12.19 0.88
C PHE A 134 -1.29 -12.76 0.32
N SER A 135 -0.21 -12.01 0.44
CA SER A 135 1.13 -12.40 -0.02
C SER A 135 2.03 -12.73 1.17
N ASN A 136 2.33 -14.01 1.38
CA ASN A 136 3.35 -14.45 2.35
C ASN A 136 4.77 -14.35 1.80
N SER A 137 4.90 -14.28 0.49
CA SER A 137 6.17 -14.28 -0.23
C SER A 137 6.10 -13.38 -1.45
N LEU A 138 7.27 -13.02 -1.99
CA LEU A 138 7.37 -12.28 -3.24
C LEU A 138 6.72 -13.04 -4.42
N SER A 139 6.79 -14.38 -4.41
CA SER A 139 6.12 -15.22 -5.41
C SER A 139 4.59 -15.05 -5.39
N ASP A 140 3.99 -14.80 -4.24
CA ASP A 140 2.54 -14.55 -4.16
C ASP A 140 2.21 -13.18 -4.76
N THR A 141 3.04 -12.15 -4.48
CA THR A 141 2.93 -10.84 -5.12
C THR A 141 3.07 -10.93 -6.63
N ASP A 142 3.99 -11.76 -7.13
CA ASP A 142 4.19 -11.94 -8.58
C ASP A 142 3.00 -12.63 -9.24
N ARG A 143 2.39 -13.63 -8.58
CA ARG A 143 1.25 -14.40 -9.10
C ARG A 143 -0.05 -13.61 -9.17
N LYS A 144 -0.33 -12.77 -8.18
CA LYS A 144 -1.56 -11.96 -8.19
C LYS A 144 -1.50 -10.90 -9.29
N SER A 145 -2.66 -10.54 -9.82
CA SER A 145 -2.76 -9.42 -10.74
C SER A 145 -2.84 -8.09 -9.98
N ARG A 146 -2.77 -6.96 -10.67
CA ARG A 146 -3.07 -5.64 -10.10
C ARG A 146 -4.57 -5.33 -10.05
N GLN A 147 -5.43 -6.28 -10.47
CA GLN A 147 -6.86 -6.06 -10.57
C GLN A 147 -7.61 -6.73 -9.41
N PHE A 148 -8.71 -6.13 -9.02
CA PHE A 148 -9.68 -6.76 -8.12
C PHE A 148 -10.45 -7.84 -8.88
N CYS A 149 -10.77 -8.95 -8.20
CA CYS A 149 -11.79 -9.87 -8.72
C CYS A 149 -13.17 -9.20 -8.65
N ARG A 150 -14.16 -9.76 -9.36
CA ARG A 150 -15.51 -9.20 -9.43
C ARG A 150 -16.09 -8.86 -8.05
N ARG A 151 -16.02 -9.77 -7.10
CA ARG A 151 -16.53 -9.54 -5.74
C ARG A 151 -15.85 -8.37 -5.03
N CYS A 152 -14.52 -8.28 -5.10
CA CYS A 152 -13.77 -7.19 -4.49
C CYS A 152 -14.04 -5.86 -5.20
N GLN A 153 -14.26 -5.89 -6.50
CA GLN A 153 -14.62 -4.69 -7.28
C GLN A 153 -16.01 -4.16 -6.91
N GLU A 154 -16.99 -5.04 -6.73
CA GLU A 154 -18.33 -4.67 -6.26
C GLU A 154 -18.28 -4.07 -4.85
N SER A 155 -17.47 -4.67 -3.94
CA SER A 155 -17.25 -4.14 -2.59
C SER A 155 -16.55 -2.77 -2.61
N LEU A 156 -15.54 -2.59 -3.46
CA LEU A 156 -14.87 -1.30 -3.63
C LEU A 156 -15.82 -0.24 -4.17
N ALA A 157 -16.61 -0.57 -5.19
CA ALA A 157 -17.58 0.37 -5.76
C ALA A 157 -18.59 0.83 -4.72
N ALA A 158 -19.09 -0.08 -3.87
CA ALA A 158 -19.97 0.26 -2.76
C ALA A 158 -19.28 1.20 -1.74
N ALA A 159 -18.01 0.91 -1.36
CA ALA A 159 -17.26 1.75 -0.45
C ALA A 159 -16.98 3.16 -1.01
N LEU A 160 -16.68 3.25 -2.31
CA LEU A 160 -16.47 4.53 -3.00
C LEU A 160 -17.76 5.37 -3.10
N SER A 161 -18.92 4.74 -3.24
CA SER A 161 -20.22 5.45 -3.33
C SER A 161 -20.71 6.02 -1.99
N ILE A 162 -20.25 5.46 -0.87
CA ILE A 162 -20.61 5.91 0.49
C ILE A 162 -19.73 7.08 0.96
N ASP A 163 -18.61 7.36 0.29
CA ASP A 163 -17.67 8.42 0.69
C ASP A 163 -18.28 9.81 0.49
N PRO A 164 -18.60 10.57 1.57
CA PRO A 164 -19.43 11.78 1.50
C PRO A 164 -18.79 12.96 0.75
N ARG A 165 -17.50 12.91 0.43
CA ARG A 165 -16.81 14.01 -0.27
C ARG A 165 -17.05 14.07 -1.78
N GLN A 166 -17.88 13.20 -2.34
CA GLN A 166 -18.30 13.32 -3.74
C GLN A 166 -19.33 14.46 -3.98
N GLY A 167 -19.96 14.98 -2.92
CA GLY A 167 -21.02 16.00 -3.01
C GLY A 167 -20.55 17.46 -3.08
N GLU A 168 -19.28 17.77 -2.80
CA GLU A 168 -18.81 19.16 -2.64
C GLU A 168 -18.10 19.76 -3.86
N ARG A 169 -18.08 19.08 -5.00
CA ARG A 169 -17.54 19.63 -6.26
C ARG A 169 -18.70 19.89 -7.24
N ARG A 170 -19.41 20.99 -7.02
CA ARG A 170 -20.17 21.69 -8.05
C ARG A 170 -19.70 23.13 -8.13
#